data_e1557d47f98287b595a1347371d8d862
#
_entry.id   e1557d47f98287b595a1347371d8d862
#
_cell.length_a   1.000
_cell.length_b   1.000
_cell.length_c   1.000
_cell.angle_alpha   90.00
_cell.angle_beta   90.00
_cell.angle_gamma   90.00
#
_symmetry.space_group_name_H-M   'P 1'
#
loop_
_entity.id
_entity.type
_entity.pdbx_description
1 polymer ?
#
loop_
_entity_poly.entity_id
_entity_poly.type
_entity_poly.pdbx_seq_one_letter_code
_entity_poly.pdbx_strand_id
1 'polypeptide(L)'
;ALKLTSNTINLGAINNNQVLERKIEVINSENKPARLQVISEHPHLTVSVSPTTLTKDQKATISIKYDATKKNDWGFVTDKIQLQVNDKTTGDITVAATISEDFSHYNGDFEKAPAISLSETEYTLNDLDKNSTYTHEFTIQNIGKSELVIRKIKTSDSNLSVTASRDTVKPGKKIKVNLSVKTGNAQKLIKIIQFTTNDPHNPIMTYKLIGNLK
;
A
#
# COMPACT_ATOMS: atom_id res chain seq x y z
N ALA A 1 13.59 -27.49 9.35
CA ALA A 1 12.73 -26.30 9.14
C ALA A 1 12.37 -26.17 7.68
N LEU A 2 11.21 -25.61 7.39
CA LEU A 2 10.86 -25.18 6.05
C LEU A 2 11.61 -23.89 5.72
N LYS A 3 12.17 -23.83 4.53
CA LYS A 3 12.81 -22.61 4.00
C LYS A 3 12.01 -22.10 2.82
N LEU A 4 11.46 -20.91 2.96
CA LEU A 4 10.87 -20.14 1.86
C LEU A 4 11.97 -19.43 1.09
N THR A 5 11.85 -19.32 -0.22
CA THR A 5 12.72 -18.45 -1.02
C THR A 5 12.51 -16.98 -0.66
N SER A 6 11.30 -16.61 -0.26
CA SER A 6 10.96 -15.30 0.29
C SER A 6 9.70 -15.40 1.16
N ASN A 7 9.64 -14.63 2.23
CA ASN A 7 8.43 -14.45 3.03
C ASN A 7 7.64 -13.17 2.62
N THR A 8 8.13 -12.46 1.60
CA THR A 8 7.49 -11.28 1.05
C THR A 8 7.45 -11.38 -0.47
N ILE A 9 6.28 -11.18 -1.05
CA ILE A 9 6.04 -11.15 -2.48
C ILE A 9 5.64 -9.73 -2.84
N ASN A 10 6.52 -9.04 -3.55
CA ASN A 10 6.24 -7.70 -4.05
C ASN A 10 5.72 -7.79 -5.50
N LEU A 11 4.47 -7.43 -5.70
CA LEU A 11 3.84 -7.37 -7.02
C LEU A 11 4.24 -6.09 -7.80
N GLY A 12 4.84 -5.11 -7.11
CA GLY A 12 5.23 -3.83 -7.69
C GLY A 12 4.03 -2.91 -7.94
N ALA A 13 4.18 -2.03 -8.93
CA ALA A 13 3.10 -1.16 -9.40
C ALA A 13 2.16 -1.97 -10.30
N ILE A 14 0.88 -1.96 -9.96
CA ILE A 14 -0.19 -2.66 -10.69
C ILE A 14 -1.39 -1.74 -10.90
N ASN A 15 -2.20 -2.06 -11.92
CA ASN A 15 -3.45 -1.35 -12.16
C ASN A 15 -4.60 -2.00 -11.39
N ASN A 16 -5.60 -1.22 -11.05
CA ASN A 16 -6.79 -1.65 -10.32
C ASN A 16 -7.65 -2.70 -11.05
N ASN A 17 -7.38 -2.96 -12.33
CA ASN A 17 -8.07 -3.96 -13.17
C ASN A 17 -7.19 -5.17 -13.48
N GLN A 18 -5.99 -5.29 -12.93
CA GLN A 18 -5.07 -6.40 -13.20
C GLN A 18 -5.34 -7.62 -12.34
N VAL A 19 -5.12 -8.78 -12.96
CA VAL A 19 -4.99 -10.07 -12.28
C VAL A 19 -3.59 -10.59 -12.53
N LEU A 20 -2.87 -10.90 -11.45
CA LEU A 20 -1.48 -11.32 -11.48
C LEU A 20 -1.28 -12.67 -10.80
N GLU A 21 -0.35 -13.46 -11.33
CA GLU A 21 0.09 -14.69 -10.69
C GLU A 21 1.55 -14.59 -10.31
N ARG A 22 1.90 -15.13 -9.14
CA ARG A 22 3.27 -15.28 -8.65
C ARG A 22 3.45 -16.66 -8.03
N LYS A 23 4.69 -17.14 -8.10
CA LYS A 23 5.08 -18.43 -7.52
C LYS A 23 6.30 -18.23 -6.65
N ILE A 24 6.31 -18.89 -5.50
CA ILE A 24 7.50 -19.00 -4.64
C ILE A 24 7.75 -20.45 -4.31
N GLU A 25 9.00 -20.79 -4.06
CA GLU A 25 9.39 -22.14 -3.66
C GLU A 25 9.52 -22.24 -2.15
N VAL A 26 9.18 -23.39 -1.63
CA VAL A 26 9.44 -23.80 -0.25
C VAL A 26 10.13 -25.15 -0.28
N ILE A 27 11.15 -25.32 0.58
CA ILE A 27 11.95 -26.54 0.68
C ILE A 27 11.83 -27.08 2.10
N ASN A 28 11.63 -28.39 2.23
CA ASN A 28 11.72 -29.06 3.52
C ASN A 28 13.17 -29.48 3.79
N SER A 29 13.86 -28.81 4.69
CA SER A 29 15.23 -29.12 5.09
C SER A 29 15.33 -30.05 6.30
N GLU A 30 14.21 -30.59 6.79
CA GLU A 30 14.19 -31.54 7.91
C GLU A 30 14.11 -33.01 7.45
N ASN A 31 14.59 -33.92 8.29
CA ASN A 31 14.52 -35.36 8.05
C ASN A 31 13.09 -35.95 8.24
N LYS A 32 12.11 -35.11 8.60
CA LYS A 32 10.71 -35.52 8.81
C LYS A 32 9.83 -34.99 7.69
N PRO A 33 8.83 -35.78 7.23
CA PRO A 33 7.86 -35.26 6.29
C PRO A 33 7.10 -34.05 6.86
N ALA A 34 6.83 -33.07 5.98
CA ALA A 34 6.09 -31.87 6.30
C ALA A 34 4.87 -31.76 5.39
N ARG A 35 3.67 -31.64 5.97
CA ARG A 35 2.43 -31.36 5.24
C ARG A 35 2.19 -29.86 5.26
N LEU A 36 2.06 -29.26 4.07
CA LEU A 36 1.92 -27.84 3.86
C LEU A 36 0.47 -27.47 3.55
N GLN A 37 0.02 -26.37 4.13
CA GLN A 37 -1.20 -25.67 3.75
C GLN A 37 -0.91 -24.16 3.67
N VAL A 38 -1.53 -23.50 2.69
CA VAL A 38 -1.53 -22.05 2.56
C VAL A 38 -2.98 -21.56 2.58
N ILE A 39 -3.26 -20.56 3.40
CA ILE A 39 -4.60 -20.08 3.64
C ILE A 39 -4.62 -18.57 3.42
N SER A 40 -5.60 -18.12 2.63
CA SER A 40 -5.94 -16.71 2.48
C SER A 40 -7.39 -16.50 2.89
N GLU A 41 -7.62 -15.51 3.73
CA GLU A 41 -8.97 -15.06 4.12
C GLU A 41 -9.50 -13.95 3.20
N HIS A 42 -8.72 -13.56 2.18
CA HIS A 42 -9.02 -12.45 1.31
C HIS A 42 -9.60 -12.94 -0.03
N PRO A 43 -10.78 -12.46 -0.47
CA PRO A 43 -11.42 -12.92 -1.73
C PRO A 43 -10.62 -12.54 -2.98
N HIS A 44 -9.75 -11.52 -2.90
CA HIS A 44 -8.89 -11.08 -3.99
C HIS A 44 -7.57 -11.88 -4.10
N LEU A 45 -7.30 -12.78 -3.15
CA LEU A 45 -6.03 -13.50 -3.03
C LEU A 45 -6.29 -14.99 -2.97
N THR A 46 -6.15 -15.68 -4.11
CA THR A 46 -6.28 -17.13 -4.21
C THR A 46 -4.90 -17.78 -4.10
N VAL A 47 -4.78 -18.79 -3.25
CA VAL A 47 -3.49 -19.46 -2.98
C VAL A 47 -3.62 -20.98 -3.07
N SER A 48 -2.54 -21.61 -3.49
CA SER A 48 -2.41 -23.07 -3.51
C SER A 48 -0.95 -23.49 -3.31
N VAL A 49 -0.73 -24.73 -2.89
CA VAL A 49 0.60 -25.31 -2.75
C VAL A 49 0.64 -26.70 -3.36
N SER A 50 1.70 -27.02 -4.10
CA SER A 50 1.88 -28.33 -4.71
C SER A 50 3.38 -28.69 -4.79
N PRO A 51 3.77 -29.94 -4.39
CA PRO A 51 2.98 -30.91 -3.63
C PRO A 51 2.68 -30.45 -2.19
N THR A 52 1.66 -31.01 -1.58
CA THR A 52 1.27 -30.66 -0.20
C THR A 52 2.08 -31.38 0.87
N THR A 53 2.76 -32.45 0.53
CA THR A 53 3.61 -33.20 1.46
C THR A 53 5.03 -33.26 0.89
N LEU A 54 6.00 -32.86 1.71
CA LEU A 54 7.40 -32.82 1.34
C LEU A 54 8.21 -33.75 2.25
N THR A 55 8.98 -34.64 1.65
CA THR A 55 10.10 -35.34 2.36
C THR A 55 11.30 -34.40 2.39
N LYS A 56 12.40 -34.88 3.02
CA LYS A 56 13.65 -34.11 3.09
C LYS A 56 14.13 -33.66 1.72
N ASP A 57 14.54 -32.38 1.64
CA ASP A 57 15.11 -31.73 0.47
C ASP A 57 14.15 -31.60 -0.73
N GLN A 58 12.90 -32.03 -0.59
CA GLN A 58 11.88 -31.81 -1.59
C GLN A 58 11.37 -30.36 -1.56
N LYS A 59 10.96 -29.90 -2.75
CA LYS A 59 10.40 -28.56 -2.98
C LYS A 59 8.91 -28.64 -3.26
N ALA A 60 8.18 -27.64 -2.79
CA ALA A 60 6.84 -27.32 -3.27
C ALA A 60 6.78 -25.91 -3.86
N THR A 61 5.83 -25.70 -4.73
CA THR A 61 5.51 -24.38 -5.29
C THR A 61 4.25 -23.87 -4.62
N ILE A 62 4.33 -22.69 -4.02
CA ILE A 62 3.19 -21.90 -3.59
C ILE A 62 2.82 -20.99 -4.75
N SER A 63 1.60 -21.14 -5.27
CA SER A 63 1.05 -20.31 -6.34
C SER A 63 0.08 -19.31 -5.75
N ILE A 64 0.19 -18.05 -6.15
CA ILE A 64 -0.59 -16.93 -5.64
C ILE A 64 -1.19 -16.22 -6.83
N LYS A 65 -2.51 -16.06 -6.82
CA LYS A 65 -3.26 -15.26 -7.80
C LYS A 65 -3.87 -14.06 -7.07
N TYR A 66 -3.45 -12.87 -7.48
CA TYR A 66 -3.92 -11.59 -6.96
C TYR A 66 -4.84 -10.91 -7.95
N ASP A 67 -6.08 -10.62 -7.53
CA ASP A 67 -7.09 -9.96 -8.35
C ASP A 67 -7.32 -8.54 -7.81
N ALA A 68 -6.70 -7.55 -8.45
CA ALA A 68 -6.80 -6.15 -8.01
C ALA A 68 -8.23 -5.60 -8.13
N THR A 69 -9.07 -6.16 -9.01
CA THR A 69 -10.47 -5.74 -9.16
C THR A 69 -11.29 -6.05 -7.89
N LYS A 70 -10.98 -7.19 -7.26
CA LYS A 70 -11.62 -7.62 -6.01
C LYS A 70 -11.00 -7.00 -4.77
N LYS A 71 -9.74 -6.56 -4.84
CA LYS A 71 -9.08 -5.85 -3.73
C LYS A 71 -9.81 -4.56 -3.40
N ASN A 72 -10.25 -3.82 -4.42
CA ASN A 72 -10.99 -2.57 -4.27
C ASN A 72 -10.31 -1.58 -3.31
N ASP A 73 -9.00 -1.43 -3.44
CA ASP A 73 -8.18 -0.49 -2.67
C ASP A 73 -7.14 0.18 -3.56
N TRP A 74 -6.49 1.23 -3.07
CA TRP A 74 -5.59 2.11 -3.80
C TRP A 74 -4.30 2.37 -3.04
N GLY A 75 -3.25 2.70 -3.80
CA GLY A 75 -1.94 3.01 -3.27
C GLY A 75 -1.22 1.77 -2.75
N PHE A 76 -0.31 1.94 -1.81
CA PHE A 76 0.42 0.83 -1.21
C PHE A 76 -0.49 -0.01 -0.32
N VAL A 77 -0.53 -1.30 -0.61
CA VAL A 77 -1.35 -2.30 0.10
C VAL A 77 -0.52 -3.51 0.46
N THR A 78 -0.87 -4.14 1.57
CA THR A 78 -0.30 -5.41 1.99
C THR A 78 -1.40 -6.36 2.43
N ASP A 79 -1.21 -7.65 2.12
CA ASP A 79 -2.07 -8.74 2.56
C ASP A 79 -1.20 -9.87 3.13
N LYS A 80 -1.78 -10.73 3.94
CA LYS A 80 -1.09 -11.87 4.55
C LYS A 80 -1.71 -13.18 4.11
N ILE A 81 -0.83 -14.14 3.80
CA ILE A 81 -1.16 -15.54 3.58
C ILE A 81 -0.59 -16.31 4.75
N GLN A 82 -1.42 -17.09 5.42
CA GLN A 82 -0.97 -17.94 6.51
C GLN A 82 -0.35 -19.23 5.96
N LEU A 83 0.85 -19.55 6.41
CA LEU A 83 1.51 -20.81 6.15
C LEU A 83 1.34 -21.75 7.35
N GLN A 84 0.80 -22.94 7.08
CA GLN A 84 0.66 -24.00 8.07
C GLN A 84 1.52 -25.22 7.71
N VAL A 85 2.11 -25.83 8.72
CA VAL A 85 2.91 -27.05 8.62
C VAL A 85 2.39 -28.05 9.65
N ASN A 86 1.97 -29.23 9.17
CA ASN A 86 1.38 -30.25 10.02
C ASN A 86 0.26 -29.70 10.93
N ASP A 87 -0.66 -28.93 10.31
CA ASP A 87 -1.82 -28.27 10.93
C ASP A 87 -1.49 -27.19 11.98
N LYS A 88 -0.25 -26.74 12.01
CA LYS A 88 0.17 -25.64 12.89
C LYS A 88 0.59 -24.43 12.07
N THR A 89 0.10 -23.27 12.42
CA THR A 89 0.57 -22.01 11.85
C THR A 89 2.02 -21.78 12.19
N THR A 90 2.85 -21.60 11.18
CA THR A 90 4.31 -21.42 11.31
C THR A 90 4.78 -20.03 10.92
N GLY A 91 3.96 -19.26 10.23
CA GLY A 91 4.28 -17.90 9.82
C GLY A 91 3.33 -17.36 8.77
N ASP A 92 3.61 -16.13 8.35
CA ASP A 92 2.88 -15.43 7.31
C ASP A 92 3.78 -15.15 6.11
N ILE A 93 3.19 -15.18 4.92
CA ILE A 93 3.77 -14.64 3.71
C ILE A 93 3.06 -13.31 3.43
N THR A 94 3.81 -12.24 3.30
CA THR A 94 3.27 -10.92 2.98
C THR A 94 3.23 -10.73 1.48
N VAL A 95 2.08 -10.29 0.95
CA VAL A 95 1.92 -9.87 -0.44
C VAL A 95 1.76 -8.36 -0.45
N ALA A 96 2.62 -7.65 -1.17
CA ALA A 96 2.61 -6.19 -1.27
C ALA A 96 2.39 -5.75 -2.71
N ALA A 97 1.63 -4.69 -2.90
CA ALA A 97 1.39 -4.06 -4.20
C ALA A 97 1.22 -2.55 -4.04
N THR A 98 1.43 -1.81 -5.13
CA THR A 98 1.04 -0.41 -5.24
C THR A 98 0.02 -0.28 -6.37
N ILE A 99 -1.24 -0.02 -6.00
CA ILE A 99 -2.37 -0.02 -6.93
C ILE A 99 -2.66 1.40 -7.39
N SER A 100 -2.66 1.61 -8.70
CA SER A 100 -3.07 2.85 -9.37
C SER A 100 -4.20 2.59 -10.36
N GLU A 101 -4.76 3.66 -10.91
CA GLU A 101 -5.75 3.58 -11.99
C GLU A 101 -5.10 3.04 -13.29
N ASP A 102 -5.89 2.43 -14.14
CA ASP A 102 -5.48 2.09 -15.51
C ASP A 102 -5.59 3.31 -16.41
N PHE A 103 -4.46 3.84 -16.84
CA PHE A 103 -4.38 5.02 -17.70
C PHE A 103 -4.25 4.66 -19.19
N SER A 104 -4.45 3.40 -19.58
CA SER A 104 -4.31 2.94 -20.97
C SER A 104 -5.25 3.68 -21.96
N HIS A 105 -6.40 4.16 -21.46
CA HIS A 105 -7.36 4.93 -22.25
C HIS A 105 -6.82 6.26 -22.78
N TYR A 106 -5.75 6.79 -22.22
CA TYR A 106 -5.08 8.00 -22.71
C TYR A 106 -4.17 7.72 -23.93
N ASN A 107 -3.85 6.46 -24.23
CA ASN A 107 -2.90 6.08 -25.29
C ASN A 107 -1.57 6.84 -25.24
N GLY A 108 -1.11 7.21 -24.05
CA GLY A 108 0.12 7.99 -23.82
C GLY A 108 -0.01 9.50 -24.00
N ASP A 109 -1.17 10.01 -24.42
CA ASP A 109 -1.44 11.45 -24.53
C ASP A 109 -2.15 11.97 -23.27
N PHE A 110 -1.40 12.58 -22.39
CA PHE A 110 -1.90 13.11 -21.11
C PHE A 110 -2.20 14.62 -21.13
N GLU A 111 -2.21 15.25 -22.31
CA GLU A 111 -2.43 16.72 -22.41
C GLU A 111 -3.75 17.19 -21.79
N LYS A 112 -4.78 16.35 -21.85
CA LYS A 112 -6.12 16.63 -21.31
C LYS A 112 -6.36 15.99 -19.94
N ALA A 113 -5.38 15.33 -19.38
CA ALA A 113 -5.50 14.66 -18.10
C ALA A 113 -5.60 15.64 -16.92
N PRO A 114 -6.09 15.19 -15.76
CA PRO A 114 -5.93 15.92 -14.52
C PRO A 114 -4.46 15.95 -14.12
N ALA A 115 -4.06 16.93 -13.32
CA ALA A 115 -2.72 16.99 -12.77
C ALA A 115 -2.77 17.57 -11.36
N ILE A 116 -2.23 16.81 -10.39
CA ILE A 116 -2.17 17.21 -8.99
C ILE A 116 -0.97 18.12 -8.73
N SER A 117 -1.18 19.17 -7.95
CA SER A 117 -0.13 19.98 -7.38
C SER A 117 -0.43 20.23 -5.90
N LEU A 118 0.55 19.98 -5.05
CA LEU A 118 0.49 20.32 -3.63
C LEU A 118 1.14 21.68 -3.42
N SER A 119 0.58 22.52 -2.53
CA SER A 119 1.18 23.81 -2.18
C SER A 119 2.54 23.63 -1.49
N GLU A 120 2.74 22.48 -0.88
CA GLU A 120 3.98 22.04 -0.26
C GLU A 120 4.01 20.51 -0.22
N THR A 121 5.19 19.90 -0.19
CA THR A 121 5.35 18.43 -0.12
C THR A 121 5.91 17.96 1.22
N GLU A 122 6.35 18.91 2.05
CA GLU A 122 6.89 18.66 3.38
C GLU A 122 6.58 19.85 4.30
N TYR A 123 6.31 19.57 5.56
CA TYR A 123 6.20 20.58 6.61
C TYR A 123 6.87 20.13 7.90
N THR A 124 7.53 21.07 8.59
CA THR A 124 8.22 20.80 9.86
C THR A 124 7.56 21.59 10.98
N LEU A 125 7.07 20.87 11.98
CA LEU A 125 6.60 21.40 13.25
C LEU A 125 7.74 21.36 14.26
N ASN A 126 8.07 22.49 14.90
CA ASN A 126 9.11 22.59 15.88
C ASN A 126 8.54 22.86 17.28
N ASP A 127 9.34 22.59 18.32
CA ASP A 127 9.02 22.87 19.72
C ASP A 127 7.72 22.21 20.20
N LEU A 128 7.46 20.99 19.73
CA LEU A 128 6.25 20.25 20.08
C LEU A 128 6.32 19.72 21.52
N ASP A 129 5.21 19.84 22.24
CA ASP A 129 5.03 19.20 23.54
C ASP A 129 4.61 17.73 23.37
N LYS A 130 5.00 16.88 24.32
CA LYS A 130 4.58 15.47 24.35
C LYS A 130 3.08 15.35 24.62
N ASN A 131 2.47 14.31 24.05
CA ASN A 131 1.05 13.99 24.24
C ASN A 131 0.08 15.14 23.90
N SER A 132 0.45 15.98 22.96
CA SER A 132 -0.31 17.14 22.48
C SER A 132 -0.78 16.96 21.05
N THR A 133 -1.79 17.72 20.63
CA THR A 133 -2.32 17.67 19.28
C THR A 133 -1.99 18.97 18.55
N TYR A 134 -1.48 18.82 17.32
CA TYR A 134 -1.13 19.94 16.44
C TYR A 134 -1.84 19.78 15.11
N THR A 135 -2.21 20.90 14.52
CA THR A 135 -2.89 20.95 13.23
C THR A 135 -2.07 21.75 12.22
N HIS A 136 -2.21 21.38 10.96
CA HIS A 136 -1.61 22.11 9.84
C HIS A 136 -2.54 22.02 8.63
N GLU A 137 -2.57 23.06 7.78
CA GLU A 137 -3.37 23.10 6.57
C GLU A 137 -2.48 23.36 5.37
N PHE A 138 -2.69 22.62 4.28
CA PHE A 138 -2.12 22.90 2.97
C PHE A 138 -3.19 22.73 1.89
N THR A 139 -2.85 23.00 0.63
CA THR A 139 -3.81 22.90 -0.46
C THR A 139 -3.38 21.92 -1.54
N ILE A 140 -4.38 21.25 -2.13
CA ILE A 140 -4.25 20.51 -3.39
C ILE A 140 -4.87 21.36 -4.48
N GLN A 141 -4.16 21.55 -5.59
CA GLN A 141 -4.64 22.21 -6.80
C GLN A 141 -4.68 21.22 -7.95
N ASN A 142 -5.72 21.28 -8.77
CA ASN A 142 -5.73 20.64 -10.07
C ASN A 142 -5.19 21.63 -11.12
N ILE A 143 -3.97 21.39 -11.58
CA ILE A 143 -3.30 22.17 -12.63
C ILE A 143 -3.51 21.58 -14.04
N GLY A 144 -4.26 20.47 -14.14
CA GLY A 144 -4.61 19.80 -15.38
C GLY A 144 -5.87 20.35 -16.04
N LYS A 145 -6.32 19.64 -17.07
CA LYS A 145 -7.45 20.08 -17.93
C LYS A 145 -8.74 19.28 -17.70
N SER A 146 -8.71 18.17 -16.97
CA SER A 146 -9.90 17.40 -16.57
C SER A 146 -10.01 17.31 -15.06
N GLU A 147 -11.12 16.80 -14.54
CA GLU A 147 -11.37 16.69 -13.10
C GLU A 147 -10.36 15.75 -12.42
N LEU A 148 -9.69 16.25 -11.39
CA LEU A 148 -8.82 15.48 -10.52
C LEU A 148 -9.67 14.79 -9.45
N VAL A 149 -9.46 13.50 -9.29
CA VAL A 149 -10.13 12.66 -8.28
C VAL A 149 -9.10 12.10 -7.31
N ILE A 150 -9.30 12.35 -6.02
CA ILE A 150 -8.51 11.74 -4.95
C ILE A 150 -9.17 10.40 -4.61
N ARG A 151 -8.53 9.30 -5.02
CA ARG A 151 -9.02 7.93 -4.83
C ARG A 151 -8.86 7.45 -3.39
N LYS A 152 -7.73 7.80 -2.78
CA LYS A 152 -7.39 7.39 -1.42
C LYS A 152 -6.40 8.36 -0.78
N ILE A 153 -6.57 8.56 0.52
CA ILE A 153 -5.57 9.20 1.40
C ILE A 153 -5.17 8.17 2.43
N LYS A 154 -3.88 7.81 2.46
CA LYS A 154 -3.31 6.90 3.45
C LYS A 154 -2.30 7.62 4.34
N THR A 155 -2.31 7.30 5.62
CA THR A 155 -1.38 7.82 6.61
C THR A 155 -0.50 6.70 7.15
N SER A 156 0.68 7.05 7.65
CA SER A 156 1.65 6.10 8.19
C SER A 156 1.24 5.50 9.55
N ASP A 157 0.36 6.15 10.29
CA ASP A 157 -0.15 5.64 11.56
C ASP A 157 -1.48 6.30 12.00
N SER A 158 -2.07 5.75 13.06
CA SER A 158 -3.36 6.19 13.62
C SER A 158 -3.31 7.53 14.38
N ASN A 159 -2.12 8.06 14.70
CA ASN A 159 -1.96 9.33 15.40
C ASN A 159 -1.98 10.53 14.44
N LEU A 160 -2.13 10.27 13.15
CA LEU A 160 -2.27 11.28 12.11
C LEU A 160 -3.63 11.14 11.45
N SER A 161 -4.45 12.18 11.52
CA SER A 161 -5.69 12.33 10.78
C SER A 161 -5.51 13.32 9.63
N VAL A 162 -6.00 12.96 8.46
CA VAL A 162 -5.93 13.78 7.25
C VAL A 162 -7.31 13.89 6.64
N THR A 163 -7.78 15.11 6.41
CA THR A 163 -9.09 15.38 5.83
C THR A 163 -8.98 16.36 4.68
N ALA A 164 -9.38 15.95 3.48
CA ALA A 164 -9.57 16.84 2.34
C ALA A 164 -10.99 17.40 2.35
N SER A 165 -11.15 18.67 2.00
CA SER A 165 -12.47 19.31 1.96
C SER A 165 -13.39 18.72 0.88
N ARG A 166 -12.82 18.10 -0.15
CA ARG A 166 -13.50 17.36 -1.22
C ARG A 166 -12.58 16.27 -1.76
N ASP A 167 -13.15 15.27 -2.40
CA ASP A 167 -12.42 14.21 -3.11
C ASP A 167 -12.23 14.51 -4.61
N THR A 168 -12.91 15.54 -5.14
CA THR A 168 -12.82 15.98 -6.54
C THR A 168 -12.44 17.44 -6.65
N VAL A 169 -11.59 17.76 -7.64
CA VAL A 169 -11.07 19.10 -7.88
C VAL A 169 -11.19 19.44 -9.37
N LYS A 170 -12.03 20.42 -9.72
CA LYS A 170 -12.18 20.88 -11.10
C LYS A 170 -10.88 21.55 -11.60
N PRO A 171 -10.62 21.57 -12.92
CA PRO A 171 -9.46 22.26 -13.48
C PRO A 171 -9.29 23.68 -12.95
N GLY A 172 -8.05 24.03 -12.55
CA GLY A 172 -7.67 25.33 -12.00
C GLY A 172 -8.14 25.59 -10.55
N LYS A 173 -8.93 24.71 -9.95
CA LYS A 173 -9.44 24.89 -8.58
C LYS A 173 -8.49 24.29 -7.54
N LYS A 174 -8.68 24.76 -6.29
CA LYS A 174 -7.95 24.30 -5.10
C LYS A 174 -8.92 23.78 -4.06
N ILE A 175 -8.45 22.84 -3.27
CA ILE A 175 -9.12 22.35 -2.07
C ILE A 175 -8.16 22.41 -0.88
N LYS A 176 -8.71 22.47 0.33
CA LYS A 176 -7.94 22.44 1.58
C LYS A 176 -7.77 21.02 2.07
N VAL A 177 -6.59 20.74 2.61
CA VAL A 177 -6.27 19.52 3.33
C VAL A 177 -5.84 19.89 4.73
N ASN A 178 -6.54 19.36 5.72
CA ASN A 178 -6.26 19.58 7.13
C ASN A 178 -5.57 18.33 7.71
N LEU A 179 -4.46 18.55 8.38
CA LEU A 179 -3.74 17.56 9.16
C LEU A 179 -4.00 17.78 10.64
N SER A 180 -4.14 16.68 11.39
CA SER A 180 -4.14 16.68 12.84
C SER A 180 -3.26 15.55 13.33
N VAL A 181 -2.18 15.89 14.01
CA VAL A 181 -1.20 14.92 14.51
C VAL A 181 -1.14 14.96 16.03
N LYS A 182 -1.22 13.79 16.65
CA LYS A 182 -1.00 13.61 18.09
C LYS A 182 0.44 13.18 18.32
N THR A 183 1.17 13.95 19.12
CA THR A 183 2.52 13.62 19.53
C THR A 183 2.51 12.52 20.59
N GLY A 184 3.54 11.66 20.55
CA GLY A 184 3.82 10.69 21.61
C GLY A 184 4.98 11.12 22.49
N ASN A 185 5.79 10.15 22.92
CA ASN A 185 6.96 10.38 23.79
C ASN A 185 8.30 10.42 23.02
N ALA A 186 8.30 10.10 21.72
CA ALA A 186 9.51 10.13 20.89
C ALA A 186 9.98 11.59 20.68
N GLN A 187 11.28 11.81 20.63
CA GLN A 187 11.86 13.14 20.42
C GLN A 187 11.60 13.70 19.03
N LYS A 188 11.43 12.81 18.04
CA LYS A 188 11.15 13.16 16.64
C LYS A 188 10.05 12.29 16.10
N LEU A 189 9.15 12.87 15.35
CA LEU A 189 8.16 12.15 14.56
C LEU A 189 8.36 12.42 13.08
N ILE A 190 8.15 11.41 12.27
CA ILE A 190 8.09 11.51 10.80
C ILE A 190 6.82 10.79 10.37
N LYS A 191 5.93 11.50 9.69
CA LYS A 191 4.66 10.97 9.20
C LYS A 191 4.59 11.12 7.70
N ILE A 192 4.17 10.05 7.04
CA ILE A 192 4.00 10.02 5.59
C ILE A 192 2.52 9.95 5.27
N ILE A 193 2.08 10.81 4.36
CA ILE A 193 0.75 10.83 3.80
C ILE A 193 0.89 10.51 2.31
N GLN A 194 0.10 9.56 1.85
CA GLN A 194 0.06 9.16 0.45
C GLN A 194 -1.31 9.50 -0.14
N PHE A 195 -1.32 10.26 -1.22
CA PHE A 195 -2.51 10.57 -2.02
C PHE A 195 -2.48 9.73 -3.29
N THR A 196 -3.46 8.88 -3.49
CA THR A 196 -3.66 8.17 -4.76
C THR A 196 -4.72 8.90 -5.56
N THR A 197 -4.42 9.23 -6.82
CA THR A 197 -5.29 10.05 -7.67
C THR A 197 -5.38 9.49 -9.08
N ASN A 198 -6.26 10.10 -9.90
CA ASN A 198 -6.38 9.81 -11.32
C ASN A 198 -5.44 10.67 -12.20
N ASP A 199 -4.41 11.27 -11.63
CA ASP A 199 -3.34 11.93 -12.39
C ASP A 199 -2.38 10.87 -12.98
N PRO A 200 -2.29 10.72 -14.30
CA PRO A 200 -1.42 9.70 -14.91
C PRO A 200 0.07 9.97 -14.76
N HIS A 201 0.48 11.22 -14.56
CA HIS A 201 1.89 11.57 -14.32
C HIS A 201 2.32 11.31 -12.87
N ASN A 202 1.39 11.56 -11.92
CA ASN A 202 1.65 11.44 -10.49
C ASN A 202 0.47 10.71 -9.82
N PRO A 203 0.24 9.43 -10.15
CA PRO A 203 -0.89 8.69 -9.60
C PRO A 203 -0.81 8.54 -8.09
N ILE A 204 0.40 8.66 -7.54
CA ILE A 204 0.66 8.59 -6.10
C ILE A 204 1.59 9.74 -5.72
N MET A 205 1.05 10.66 -4.92
CA MET A 205 1.79 11.78 -4.33
C MET A 205 2.04 11.54 -2.85
N THR A 206 3.22 11.91 -2.39
CA THR A 206 3.62 11.77 -0.99
C THR A 206 3.82 13.14 -0.35
N TYR A 207 3.26 13.31 0.84
CA TYR A 207 3.49 14.45 1.71
C TYR A 207 4.15 14.00 3.00
N LYS A 208 5.13 14.74 3.50
CA LYS A 208 5.90 14.40 4.69
C LYS A 208 5.72 15.44 5.78
N LEU A 209 5.29 14.99 6.96
CA LEU A 209 5.21 15.81 8.16
C LEU A 209 6.33 15.41 9.12
N ILE A 210 7.14 16.38 9.50
CA ILE A 210 8.22 16.21 10.47
C ILE A 210 7.83 16.96 11.75
N GLY A 211 8.08 16.36 12.90
CA GLY A 211 7.88 17.01 14.19
C GLY A 211 9.10 16.84 15.08
N ASN A 212 9.56 17.95 15.67
CA ASN A 212 10.64 17.98 16.65
C ASN A 212 10.05 18.34 18.01
N LEU A 213 10.13 17.41 18.97
CA LEU A 213 9.64 17.59 20.33
C LEU A 213 10.72 18.25 21.21
N LYS A 214 10.25 19.00 22.21
CA LYS A 214 11.12 19.59 23.25
C LYS A 214 11.76 18.53 24.13
#